data_d49e6ccc43d0c71f078134beb3676078
#
_entry.id   d49e6ccc43d0c71f078134beb3676078
#
_cell.length_a   1.000
_cell.length_b   1.000
_cell.length_c   1.000
_cell.angle_alpha   90.00
_cell.angle_beta   90.00
_cell.angle_gamma   90.00
#
_symmetry.space_group_name_H-M   'P 1'
#
loop_
_entity.id
_entity.type
_entity.pdbx_description
1 polymer ?
#
loop_
_entity_poly.entity_id
_entity_poly.type
_entity_poly.pdbx_seq_one_letter_code
_entity_poly.pdbx_strand_id
1 'polypeptide(L)'
;MLEALARAMNARDGMTHAHAHRVQRFAAALAAAANIRDHLMLEALDAAALLHDIGKLGIPDQLLHKPGPLTADEYAQVKQHAVIGADILSAVPFTGALALIVRHHHENWDGTGYPDGLRGDAIPLGARVLAIVDCYDALTSDRPYRRSLSHERAMAMILERRGTMYEPELADAFLRIVGELRQAPDRERAGSAPMQAPQPRRLARVI
;
A
#
# COMPACT_ATOMS: atom_id res chain seq x y z
N MET A 1 9.73 15.11 0.25
CA MET A 1 8.97 15.28 -1.02
C MET A 1 7.98 14.11 -1.22
N LEU A 2 8.41 12.85 -1.21
CA LEU A 2 7.52 11.68 -1.40
C LEU A 2 6.37 11.62 -0.40
N GLU A 3 6.63 11.89 0.89
CA GLU A 3 5.57 11.96 1.91
C GLU A 3 4.51 13.04 1.63
N ALA A 4 4.91 14.21 1.08
CA ALA A 4 3.95 15.26 0.75
C ALA A 4 3.02 14.82 -0.39
N LEU A 5 3.54 14.10 -1.40
CA LEU A 5 2.75 13.49 -2.46
C LEU A 5 1.81 12.41 -1.94
N ALA A 6 2.31 11.52 -1.07
CA ALA A 6 1.50 10.48 -0.44
C ALA A 6 0.36 11.09 0.41
N ARG A 7 0.62 12.16 1.17
CA ARG A 7 -0.41 12.87 1.93
C ARG A 7 -1.47 13.52 1.04
N ALA A 8 -1.07 14.15 -0.06
CA ALA A 8 -2.00 14.75 -1.00
C ALA A 8 -2.92 13.71 -1.66
N MET A 9 -2.36 12.57 -2.04
CA MET A 9 -3.10 11.43 -2.59
C MET A 9 -4.09 10.87 -1.55
N ASN A 10 -3.63 10.59 -0.33
CA ASN A 10 -4.44 10.02 0.73
C ASN A 10 -5.61 10.93 1.14
N ALA A 11 -5.44 12.25 1.07
CA ALA A 11 -6.51 13.22 1.31
C ALA A 11 -7.66 13.09 0.30
N ARG A 12 -7.38 12.60 -0.92
CA ARG A 12 -8.38 12.40 -1.98
C ARG A 12 -9.03 11.02 -1.91
N ASP A 13 -8.25 9.96 -1.70
CA ASP A 13 -8.74 8.56 -1.75
C ASP A 13 -9.35 8.08 -0.43
N GLY A 14 -9.31 8.88 0.64
CA GLY A 14 -9.78 8.47 1.97
C GLY A 14 -8.90 7.38 2.61
N MET A 15 -7.80 6.97 1.97
CA MET A 15 -6.80 6.10 2.55
C MET A 15 -6.02 6.86 3.62
N THR A 16 -5.78 6.23 4.75
CA THR A 16 -5.10 6.90 5.85
C THR A 16 -3.59 6.85 5.67
N HIS A 17 -2.88 7.91 6.06
CA HIS A 17 -1.42 7.93 6.17
C HIS A 17 -0.88 6.71 6.94
N ALA A 18 -1.64 6.24 7.93
CA ALA A 18 -1.33 5.04 8.69
C ALA A 18 -1.27 3.76 7.84
N HIS A 19 -2.07 3.62 6.77
CA HIS A 19 -2.00 2.49 5.85
C HIS A 19 -0.64 2.44 5.15
N ALA A 20 -0.22 3.52 4.51
CA ALA A 20 1.04 3.58 3.79
C ALA A 20 2.24 3.19 4.68
N HIS A 21 2.29 3.69 5.92
CA HIS A 21 3.34 3.34 6.87
C HIS A 21 3.27 1.89 7.35
N ARG A 22 2.08 1.30 7.51
CA ARG A 22 1.96 -0.13 7.82
C ARG A 22 2.47 -0.98 6.66
N VAL A 23 2.10 -0.63 5.42
CA VAL A 23 2.58 -1.30 4.21
C VAL A 23 4.10 -1.20 4.10
N GLN A 24 4.71 -0.03 4.33
CA GLN A 24 6.18 0.13 4.38
C GLN A 24 6.81 -0.80 5.41
N ARG A 25 6.31 -0.79 6.64
CA ARG A 25 6.83 -1.63 7.72
C ARG A 25 6.74 -3.12 7.39
N PHE A 26 5.61 -3.57 6.85
CA PHE A 26 5.42 -4.96 6.45
C PHE A 26 6.32 -5.33 5.26
N ALA A 27 6.47 -4.45 4.28
CA ALA A 27 7.33 -4.66 3.12
C ALA A 27 8.80 -4.80 3.53
N ALA A 28 9.31 -3.90 4.38
CA ALA A 28 10.67 -3.98 4.89
C ALA A 28 10.92 -5.28 5.69
N ALA A 29 9.97 -5.69 6.53
CA ALA A 29 10.08 -6.90 7.31
C ALA A 29 10.02 -8.16 6.44
N LEU A 30 9.14 -8.21 5.44
CA LEU A 30 9.07 -9.33 4.48
C LEU A 30 10.34 -9.41 3.65
N ALA A 31 10.84 -8.29 3.16
CA ALA A 31 12.10 -8.25 2.42
C ALA A 31 13.27 -8.79 3.26
N ALA A 32 13.35 -8.42 4.53
CA ALA A 32 14.36 -8.94 5.46
C ALA A 32 14.20 -10.45 5.69
N ALA A 33 12.97 -10.94 5.91
CA ALA A 33 12.66 -12.36 6.13
C ALA A 33 12.92 -13.22 4.89
N ALA A 34 12.77 -12.64 3.69
CA ALA A 34 13.09 -13.26 2.41
C ALA A 34 14.58 -13.10 2.02
N ASN A 35 15.40 -12.53 2.91
CA ASN A 35 16.84 -12.31 2.71
C ASN A 35 17.16 -11.45 1.47
N ILE A 36 16.30 -10.51 1.13
CA ILE A 36 16.51 -9.56 0.03
C ILE A 36 17.54 -8.51 0.50
N ARG A 37 18.62 -8.32 -0.28
CA ARG A 37 19.77 -7.47 0.10
C ARG A 37 20.08 -6.36 -0.89
N ASP A 38 19.42 -6.33 -2.05
CA ASP A 38 19.63 -5.28 -3.04
C ASP A 38 19.12 -3.93 -2.49
N HIS A 39 20.07 -3.04 -2.18
CA HIS A 39 19.78 -1.73 -1.58
C HIS A 39 18.90 -0.86 -2.46
N LEU A 40 19.17 -0.83 -3.78
CA LEU A 40 18.40 -0.01 -4.72
C LEU A 40 16.96 -0.52 -4.83
N MET A 41 16.77 -1.84 -4.83
CA MET A 41 15.44 -2.43 -4.82
C MET A 41 14.71 -2.16 -3.50
N LEU A 42 15.40 -2.21 -2.35
CA LEU A 42 14.80 -1.90 -1.04
C LEU A 42 14.38 -0.43 -0.93
N GLU A 43 15.17 0.51 -1.44
CA GLU A 43 14.80 1.93 -1.51
C GLU A 43 13.58 2.15 -2.42
N ALA A 44 13.56 1.48 -3.58
CA ALA A 44 12.43 1.55 -4.50
C ALA A 44 11.15 0.92 -3.89
N LEU A 45 11.28 -0.19 -3.15
CA LEU A 45 10.17 -0.84 -2.46
C LEU A 45 9.60 0.04 -1.34
N ASP A 46 10.46 0.70 -0.56
CA ASP A 46 10.04 1.62 0.50
C ASP A 46 9.23 2.79 -0.05
N ALA A 47 9.73 3.40 -1.14
CA ALA A 47 9.01 4.46 -1.85
C ALA A 47 7.71 3.95 -2.51
N ALA A 48 7.71 2.72 -3.08
CA ALA A 48 6.53 2.13 -3.67
C ALA A 48 5.43 1.86 -2.63
N ALA A 49 5.79 1.43 -1.44
CA ALA A 49 4.84 1.23 -0.35
C ALA A 49 4.06 2.51 0.01
N LEU A 50 4.70 3.69 -0.15
CA LEU A 50 4.02 4.98 0.03
C LEU A 50 3.19 5.42 -1.18
N LEU A 51 3.59 5.07 -2.39
CA LEU A 51 3.13 5.69 -3.63
C LEU A 51 2.45 4.71 -4.60
N HIS A 52 2.23 3.42 -4.24
CA HIS A 52 1.68 2.42 -5.16
C HIS A 52 0.34 2.86 -5.76
N ASP A 53 -0.44 3.58 -5.03
CA ASP A 53 -1.76 4.07 -5.40
C ASP A 53 -1.77 5.47 -6.04
N ILE A 54 -0.59 6.10 -6.30
CA ILE A 54 -0.53 7.48 -6.80
C ILE A 54 -1.31 7.69 -8.10
N GLY A 55 -1.43 6.68 -8.91
CA GLY A 55 -2.19 6.73 -10.15
C GLY A 55 -3.71 6.90 -9.97
N LYS A 56 -4.23 6.71 -8.76
CA LYS A 56 -5.63 7.05 -8.45
C LYS A 56 -5.94 8.53 -8.66
N LEU A 57 -4.90 9.38 -8.71
CA LEU A 57 -5.05 10.78 -9.13
C LEU A 57 -5.65 10.94 -10.53
N GLY A 58 -5.45 9.98 -11.41
CA GLY A 58 -6.03 9.95 -12.76
C GLY A 58 -7.39 9.25 -12.86
N ILE A 59 -7.92 8.70 -11.77
CA ILE A 59 -9.21 7.99 -11.78
C ILE A 59 -10.33 8.96 -11.37
N PRO A 60 -11.48 8.96 -12.07
CA PRO A 60 -12.63 9.82 -11.72
C PRO A 60 -13.16 9.54 -10.31
N ASP A 61 -13.48 10.59 -9.54
CA ASP A 61 -14.01 10.49 -8.17
C ASP A 61 -15.30 9.67 -8.08
N GLN A 62 -16.11 9.72 -9.13
CA GLN A 62 -17.35 8.92 -9.23
C GLN A 62 -17.10 7.42 -9.19
N LEU A 63 -15.93 6.95 -9.65
CA LEU A 63 -15.52 5.55 -9.59
C LEU A 63 -14.87 5.21 -8.25
N LEU A 64 -14.00 6.09 -7.74
CA LEU A 64 -13.30 5.86 -6.47
C LEU A 64 -14.26 5.81 -5.27
N HIS A 65 -15.31 6.63 -5.30
CA HIS A 65 -16.26 6.77 -4.21
C HIS A 65 -17.65 6.18 -4.54
N LYS A 66 -17.74 5.30 -5.55
CA LYS A 66 -19.00 4.68 -5.94
C LYS A 66 -19.59 3.87 -4.78
N PRO A 67 -20.81 4.17 -4.32
CA PRO A 67 -21.49 3.34 -3.34
C PRO A 67 -22.00 2.05 -3.99
N GLY A 68 -21.26 0.97 -3.87
CA GLY A 68 -21.63 -0.33 -4.43
C GLY A 68 -20.57 -0.92 -5.36
N PRO A 69 -20.84 -2.10 -5.95
CA PRO A 69 -19.89 -2.77 -6.82
C PRO A 69 -19.66 -2.01 -8.13
N LEU A 70 -18.43 -2.08 -8.63
CA LEU A 70 -18.08 -1.59 -9.94
C LEU A 70 -18.55 -2.57 -11.03
N THR A 71 -19.00 -2.05 -12.17
CA THR A 71 -19.18 -2.86 -13.39
C THR A 71 -17.81 -3.31 -13.93
N ALA A 72 -17.80 -4.24 -14.89
CA ALA A 72 -16.55 -4.69 -15.51
C ALA A 72 -15.77 -3.53 -16.16
N ASP A 73 -16.46 -2.61 -16.86
CA ASP A 73 -15.85 -1.46 -17.52
C ASP A 73 -15.32 -0.43 -16.51
N GLU A 74 -16.07 -0.17 -15.45
CA GLU A 74 -15.64 0.71 -14.36
C GLU A 74 -14.41 0.13 -13.64
N TYR A 75 -14.41 -1.16 -13.38
CA TYR A 75 -13.25 -1.85 -12.79
C TYR A 75 -12.04 -1.81 -13.73
N ALA A 76 -12.24 -1.95 -15.05
CA ALA A 76 -11.17 -1.80 -16.02
C ALA A 76 -10.55 -0.39 -16.01
N GLN A 77 -11.37 0.65 -15.77
CA GLN A 77 -10.87 2.01 -15.61
C GLN A 77 -10.09 2.17 -14.29
N VAL A 78 -10.59 1.63 -13.18
CA VAL A 78 -9.87 1.69 -11.89
C VAL A 78 -8.52 0.97 -11.96
N LYS A 79 -8.43 -0.15 -12.68
CA LYS A 79 -7.15 -0.86 -12.89
C LYS A 79 -6.07 0.00 -13.56
N GLN A 80 -6.45 1.04 -14.31
CA GLN A 80 -5.49 1.94 -14.95
C GLN A 80 -4.63 2.72 -13.95
N HIS A 81 -5.01 2.78 -12.65
CA HIS A 81 -4.18 3.48 -11.66
C HIS A 81 -2.75 2.93 -11.60
N ALA A 82 -2.54 1.63 -11.81
CA ALA A 82 -1.20 1.03 -11.80
C ALA A 82 -0.33 1.59 -12.96
N VAL A 83 -0.92 1.72 -14.15
CA VAL A 83 -0.26 2.28 -15.34
C VAL A 83 -0.02 3.78 -15.16
N ILE A 84 -1.07 4.53 -14.79
CA ILE A 84 -0.98 5.98 -14.57
C ILE A 84 0.04 6.31 -13.47
N GLY A 85 0.07 5.52 -12.39
CA GLY A 85 1.03 5.69 -11.32
C GLY A 85 2.47 5.50 -11.77
N ALA A 86 2.71 4.47 -12.57
CA ALA A 86 4.03 4.23 -13.17
C ALA A 86 4.44 5.38 -14.11
N ASP A 87 3.52 5.89 -14.94
CA ASP A 87 3.78 7.01 -15.84
C ASP A 87 4.14 8.28 -15.08
N ILE A 88 3.39 8.62 -14.02
CA ILE A 88 3.69 9.76 -13.14
C ILE A 88 5.11 9.63 -12.55
N LEU A 89 5.46 8.46 -12.05
CA LEU A 89 6.74 8.23 -11.40
C LEU A 89 7.90 8.18 -12.40
N SER A 90 7.67 7.69 -13.60
CA SER A 90 8.69 7.64 -14.67
C SER A 90 9.14 9.03 -15.13
N ALA A 91 8.34 10.07 -14.90
CA ALA A 91 8.71 11.45 -15.19
C ALA A 91 9.79 12.00 -14.24
N VAL A 92 10.08 11.31 -13.13
CA VAL A 92 11.10 11.70 -12.16
C VAL A 92 12.38 10.89 -12.43
N PRO A 93 13.55 11.52 -12.59
CA PRO A 93 14.82 10.81 -12.76
C PRO A 93 15.08 9.83 -11.61
N PHE A 94 15.71 8.69 -11.89
CA PHE A 94 16.13 7.64 -10.95
C PHE A 94 15.02 6.81 -10.31
N THR A 95 13.78 6.90 -10.80
CA THR A 95 12.64 6.14 -10.25
C THR A 95 12.25 4.91 -11.07
N GLY A 96 13.08 4.45 -12.00
CA GLY A 96 12.73 3.33 -12.89
C GLY A 96 12.30 2.07 -12.17
N ALA A 97 13.02 1.64 -11.14
CA ALA A 97 12.64 0.49 -10.32
C ALA A 97 11.36 0.73 -9.54
N LEU A 98 11.16 1.94 -8.99
CA LEU A 98 9.94 2.34 -8.31
C LEU A 98 8.73 2.30 -9.25
N ALA A 99 8.84 2.85 -10.46
CA ALA A 99 7.77 2.85 -11.44
C ALA A 99 7.37 1.42 -11.86
N LEU A 100 8.35 0.51 -12.01
CA LEU A 100 8.10 -0.90 -12.29
C LEU A 100 7.37 -1.60 -11.15
N ILE A 101 7.73 -1.35 -9.90
CA ILE A 101 7.03 -1.92 -8.74
C ILE A 101 5.59 -1.42 -8.71
N VAL A 102 5.37 -0.11 -8.90
CA VAL A 102 4.02 0.50 -8.91
C VAL A 102 3.19 0.00 -10.08
N ARG A 103 3.77 -0.19 -11.26
CA ARG A 103 3.04 -0.73 -12.41
C ARG A 103 2.51 -2.14 -12.15
N HIS A 104 3.30 -2.99 -11.49
CA HIS A 104 3.04 -4.44 -11.44
C HIS A 104 2.59 -4.94 -10.06
N HIS A 105 2.25 -4.07 -9.10
CA HIS A 105 1.85 -4.49 -7.75
C HIS A 105 0.50 -5.23 -7.69
N HIS A 106 -0.23 -5.27 -8.78
CA HIS A 106 -1.46 -6.05 -8.95
C HIS A 106 -1.30 -7.23 -9.92
N GLU A 107 -0.08 -7.58 -10.29
CA GLU A 107 0.16 -8.83 -10.99
C GLU A 107 0.01 -10.02 -10.04
N ASN A 108 -0.51 -11.12 -10.56
CA ASN A 108 -0.64 -12.38 -9.86
C ASN A 108 0.48 -13.34 -10.28
N TRP A 109 0.98 -14.13 -9.35
CA TRP A 109 2.05 -15.10 -9.62
C TRP A 109 1.74 -16.04 -10.79
N ASP A 110 0.48 -16.42 -10.98
CA ASP A 110 0.01 -17.28 -12.05
C ASP A 110 -0.27 -16.56 -13.39
N GLY A 111 -0.07 -15.24 -13.47
CA GLY A 111 -0.28 -14.43 -14.67
C GLY A 111 -1.72 -13.97 -14.90
N THR A 112 -2.63 -14.16 -13.93
CA THR A 112 -4.02 -13.70 -14.03
C THR A 112 -4.23 -12.26 -13.54
N GLY A 113 -3.13 -11.56 -13.18
CA GLY A 113 -3.14 -10.19 -12.69
C GLY A 113 -3.24 -9.14 -13.79
N TYR A 114 -2.89 -7.91 -13.45
CA TYR A 114 -2.86 -6.77 -14.36
C TYR A 114 -1.73 -5.80 -14.00
N PRO A 115 -1.28 -4.90 -14.92
CA PRO A 115 -1.86 -4.59 -16.25
C PRO A 115 -1.33 -5.48 -17.38
N ASP A 116 -0.17 -6.13 -17.24
CA ASP A 116 0.55 -6.77 -18.33
C ASP A 116 0.40 -8.31 -18.32
N GLY A 117 -0.19 -8.90 -17.27
CA GLY A 117 -0.36 -10.34 -17.13
C GLY A 117 0.97 -11.08 -16.95
N LEU A 118 1.93 -10.45 -16.26
CA LEU A 118 3.23 -11.06 -15.99
C LEU A 118 3.07 -12.27 -15.08
N ARG A 119 3.96 -13.27 -15.26
CA ARG A 119 3.88 -14.52 -14.49
C ARG A 119 5.22 -14.85 -13.84
N GLY A 120 5.16 -15.35 -12.61
CA GLY A 120 6.33 -15.86 -11.90
C GLY A 120 7.41 -14.79 -11.75
N ASP A 121 8.65 -15.15 -12.07
CA ASP A 121 9.81 -14.27 -11.94
C ASP A 121 9.84 -13.10 -12.94
N ALA A 122 8.95 -13.07 -13.95
CA ALA A 122 8.78 -11.90 -14.79
C ALA A 122 8.18 -10.71 -14.02
N ILE A 123 7.49 -10.96 -12.91
CA ILE A 123 6.99 -9.91 -12.02
C ILE A 123 8.16 -9.35 -11.21
N PRO A 124 8.38 -8.02 -11.19
CA PRO A 124 9.43 -7.41 -10.37
C PRO A 124 9.33 -7.84 -8.90
N LEU A 125 10.46 -8.22 -8.29
CA LEU A 125 10.49 -8.76 -6.92
C LEU A 125 9.81 -7.83 -5.90
N GLY A 126 10.07 -6.50 -6.00
CA GLY A 126 9.40 -5.52 -5.14
C GLY A 126 7.88 -5.49 -5.31
N ALA A 127 7.36 -5.73 -6.51
CA ALA A 127 5.92 -5.82 -6.77
C ALA A 127 5.32 -7.08 -6.14
N ARG A 128 6.02 -8.22 -6.20
CA ARG A 128 5.60 -9.47 -5.53
C ARG A 128 5.53 -9.31 -4.00
N VAL A 129 6.50 -8.60 -3.40
CA VAL A 129 6.49 -8.26 -1.96
C VAL A 129 5.32 -7.35 -1.64
N LEU A 130 5.14 -6.28 -2.41
CA LEU A 130 4.11 -5.26 -2.17
C LEU A 130 2.69 -5.85 -2.28
N ALA A 131 2.44 -6.73 -3.25
CA ALA A 131 1.14 -7.39 -3.44
C ALA A 131 0.65 -8.13 -2.18
N ILE A 132 1.55 -8.83 -1.47
CA ILE A 132 1.21 -9.57 -0.25
C ILE A 132 0.86 -8.63 0.89
N VAL A 133 1.73 -7.63 1.13
CA VAL A 133 1.60 -6.76 2.30
C VAL A 133 0.47 -5.76 2.17
N ASP A 134 0.23 -5.24 0.97
CA ASP A 134 -0.93 -4.39 0.69
C ASP A 134 -2.25 -5.15 0.87
N CYS A 135 -2.35 -6.36 0.30
CA CYS A 135 -3.53 -7.20 0.49
C CYS A 135 -3.78 -7.50 1.97
N TYR A 136 -2.75 -7.86 2.73
CA TYR A 136 -2.88 -8.12 4.15
C TYR A 136 -3.37 -6.89 4.93
N ASP A 137 -2.77 -5.73 4.70
CA ASP A 137 -3.22 -4.49 5.35
C ASP A 137 -4.64 -4.12 4.94
N ALA A 138 -4.97 -4.26 3.66
CA ALA A 138 -6.32 -4.05 3.17
C ALA A 138 -7.35 -4.98 3.83
N LEU A 139 -7.00 -6.24 4.11
CA LEU A 139 -7.89 -7.20 4.77
C LEU A 139 -8.08 -6.89 6.26
N THR A 140 -7.04 -6.42 6.93
CA THR A 140 -7.01 -6.22 8.39
C THR A 140 -7.31 -4.78 8.84
N SER A 141 -7.55 -3.86 7.91
CA SER A 141 -7.94 -2.47 8.17
C SER A 141 -9.44 -2.26 7.89
N ASP A 142 -10.07 -1.41 8.73
CA ASP A 142 -11.45 -0.97 8.47
C ASP A 142 -11.49 -0.09 7.21
N ARG A 143 -12.49 -0.32 6.37
CA ARG A 143 -12.78 0.50 5.20
C ARG A 143 -14.21 1.04 5.30
N PRO A 144 -14.57 2.16 4.66
CA PRO A 144 -15.91 2.76 4.77
C PRO A 144 -17.06 1.78 4.52
N TYR A 145 -16.81 0.75 3.70
CA TYR A 145 -17.84 -0.22 3.28
C TYR A 145 -17.63 -1.63 3.85
N ARG A 146 -16.55 -1.86 4.64
CA ARG A 146 -16.21 -3.20 5.14
C ARG A 146 -15.39 -3.12 6.43
N ARG A 147 -15.84 -3.83 7.47
CA ARG A 147 -15.03 -4.05 8.67
C ARG A 147 -13.80 -4.90 8.37
N SER A 148 -12.74 -4.67 9.13
CA SER A 148 -11.53 -5.48 9.08
C SER A 148 -11.83 -6.96 9.38
N LEU A 149 -11.10 -7.85 8.72
CA LEU A 149 -11.09 -9.27 9.05
C LEU A 149 -10.18 -9.52 10.26
N SER A 150 -10.39 -10.65 10.93
CA SER A 150 -9.43 -11.10 11.93
C SER A 150 -8.08 -11.44 11.28
N HIS A 151 -7.03 -11.37 12.07
CA HIS A 151 -5.68 -11.74 11.65
C HIS A 151 -5.64 -13.17 11.07
N GLU A 152 -6.25 -14.11 11.77
CA GLU A 152 -6.30 -15.53 11.40
C GLU A 152 -6.99 -15.71 10.05
N ARG A 153 -8.09 -14.96 9.81
CA ARG A 153 -8.80 -15.03 8.52
C ARG A 153 -7.98 -14.41 7.40
N ALA A 154 -7.29 -13.30 7.64
CA ALA A 154 -6.42 -12.69 6.65
C ALA A 154 -5.24 -13.61 6.28
N MET A 155 -4.60 -14.25 7.28
CA MET A 155 -3.55 -15.25 7.06
C MET A 155 -4.04 -16.44 6.23
N ALA A 156 -5.23 -16.97 6.56
CA ALA A 156 -5.83 -18.07 5.80
C ALA A 156 -6.03 -17.70 4.33
N MET A 157 -6.49 -16.46 4.05
CA MET A 157 -6.66 -15.98 2.68
C MET A 157 -5.33 -15.80 1.93
N ILE A 158 -4.26 -15.36 2.60
CA ILE A 158 -2.92 -15.32 1.99
C ILE A 158 -2.46 -16.74 1.65
N LEU A 159 -2.65 -17.69 2.57
CA LEU A 159 -2.28 -19.09 2.37
C LEU A 159 -3.07 -19.73 1.22
N GLU A 160 -4.39 -19.52 1.16
CA GLU A 160 -5.26 -20.01 0.07
C GLU A 160 -4.80 -19.52 -1.32
N ARG A 161 -4.17 -18.35 -1.40
CA ARG A 161 -3.72 -17.70 -2.63
C ARG A 161 -2.25 -17.95 -2.95
N ARG A 162 -1.57 -18.73 -2.13
CA ARG A 162 -0.18 -19.15 -2.34
C ARG A 162 -0.04 -19.95 -3.64
N GLY A 163 0.88 -19.54 -4.50
CA GLY A 163 1.11 -20.18 -5.81
C GLY A 163 0.15 -19.74 -6.92
N THR A 164 -0.88 -18.96 -6.59
CA THR A 164 -1.78 -18.33 -7.56
C THR A 164 -1.58 -16.82 -7.60
N MET A 165 -2.02 -16.08 -6.59
CA MET A 165 -1.78 -14.63 -6.50
C MET A 165 -0.36 -14.31 -6.01
N TYR A 166 0.18 -15.12 -5.10
CA TYR A 166 1.43 -14.83 -4.40
C TYR A 166 2.49 -15.89 -4.67
N GLU A 167 3.74 -15.42 -4.80
CA GLU A 167 4.91 -16.29 -4.82
C GLU A 167 4.93 -17.15 -3.55
N PRO A 168 5.10 -18.50 -3.69
CA PRO A 168 5.02 -19.40 -2.54
C PRO A 168 6.00 -19.08 -1.42
N GLU A 169 7.26 -18.78 -1.76
CA GLU A 169 8.32 -18.53 -0.78
C GLU A 169 8.12 -17.22 -0.03
N LEU A 170 7.66 -16.15 -0.72
CA LEU A 170 7.33 -14.89 -0.10
C LEU A 170 6.08 -15.00 0.79
N ALA A 171 5.05 -15.72 0.35
CA ALA A 171 3.86 -15.96 1.17
C ALA A 171 4.22 -16.72 2.46
N ASP A 172 5.02 -17.79 2.35
CA ASP A 172 5.48 -18.56 3.50
C ASP A 172 6.35 -17.71 4.45
N ALA A 173 7.24 -16.86 3.91
CA ALA A 173 8.03 -15.93 4.70
C ALA A 173 7.15 -14.92 5.46
N PHE A 174 6.16 -14.35 4.79
CA PHE A 174 5.23 -13.39 5.41
C PHE A 174 4.42 -14.02 6.54
N LEU A 175 3.84 -15.20 6.30
CA LEU A 175 3.04 -15.92 7.29
C LEU A 175 3.82 -16.26 8.56
N ARG A 176 5.13 -16.47 8.47
CA ARG A 176 5.99 -16.72 9.65
C ARG A 176 6.18 -15.48 10.53
N ILE A 177 6.26 -14.27 9.92
CA ILE A 177 6.66 -13.06 10.65
C ILE A 177 5.49 -12.16 11.04
N VAL A 178 4.35 -12.23 10.34
CA VAL A 178 3.28 -11.24 10.46
C VAL A 178 2.64 -11.21 11.85
N GLY A 179 2.61 -12.33 12.56
CA GLY A 179 2.10 -12.41 13.94
C GLY A 179 2.89 -11.53 14.91
N GLU A 180 4.20 -11.52 14.80
CA GLU A 180 5.10 -10.69 15.64
C GLU A 180 5.03 -9.22 15.25
N LEU A 181 4.97 -8.94 13.94
CA LEU A 181 4.89 -7.58 13.41
C LEU A 181 3.64 -6.82 13.87
N ARG A 182 2.54 -7.53 14.07
CA ARG A 182 1.29 -6.96 14.55
C ARG A 182 1.36 -6.52 15.99
N GLN A 183 2.14 -7.23 16.81
CA GLN A 183 2.28 -6.94 18.24
C GLN A 183 3.27 -5.81 18.53
N ALA A 184 4.13 -5.46 17.54
CA ALA A 184 5.07 -4.37 17.69
C ALA A 184 4.30 -3.03 17.74
N PRO A 185 4.51 -2.21 18.81
CA PRO A 185 3.84 -0.90 18.92
C PRO A 185 4.26 0.00 17.75
N ASP A 186 3.30 0.71 17.17
CA ASP A 186 3.60 1.76 16.21
C ASP A 186 4.44 2.83 16.92
N ARG A 187 5.72 2.94 16.56
CA ARG A 187 6.66 3.91 17.17
C ARG A 187 6.21 5.38 17.04
N GLU A 188 5.21 5.66 16.24
CA GLU A 188 4.65 7.01 16.04
C GLU A 188 3.73 7.50 17.16
N ARG A 189 3.22 6.62 18.06
CA ARG A 189 2.42 7.07 19.21
C ARG A 189 3.25 7.76 20.31
N ALA A 190 4.56 7.65 20.27
CA ALA A 190 5.45 8.21 21.28
C ALA A 190 5.89 9.68 21.01
N GLY A 191 5.56 10.27 19.85
CA GLY A 191 6.04 11.59 19.45
C GLY A 191 5.00 12.70 19.37
N SER A 192 3.70 12.41 19.46
CA SER A 192 2.65 13.43 19.42
C SER A 192 1.95 13.57 20.77
N ALA A 193 2.60 14.27 21.70
CA ALA A 193 1.87 14.88 22.80
C ALA A 193 0.82 15.84 22.19
N PRO A 194 -0.45 15.82 22.65
CA PRO A 194 -1.45 16.72 22.11
C PRO A 194 -1.01 18.16 22.37
N MET A 195 -0.78 18.90 21.30
CA MET A 195 -0.54 20.33 21.37
C MET A 195 -1.80 20.97 21.96
N GLN A 196 -1.71 21.39 23.23
CA GLN A 196 -2.81 22.11 23.89
C GLN A 196 -3.16 23.34 23.06
N ALA A 197 -4.39 23.41 22.60
CA ALA A 197 -4.91 24.60 21.94
C ALA A 197 -4.72 25.82 22.85
N PRO A 198 -4.21 26.96 22.35
CA PRO A 198 -4.08 28.16 23.15
C PRO A 198 -5.44 28.59 23.63
N GLN A 199 -5.61 28.73 24.96
CA GLN A 199 -6.82 29.27 25.56
C GLN A 199 -7.04 30.72 25.09
N PRO A 200 -8.26 31.13 24.75
CA PRO A 200 -8.53 32.51 24.35
C PRO A 200 -8.28 33.45 25.53
N ARG A 201 -7.31 34.34 25.33
CA ARG A 201 -7.05 35.42 26.28
C ARG A 201 -8.31 36.25 26.45
N ARG A 202 -8.86 36.34 27.68
CA ARG A 202 -9.93 37.27 28.06
C ARG A 202 -9.40 38.67 27.80
N LEU A 203 -9.99 39.35 26.83
CA LEU A 203 -9.83 40.81 26.68
C LEU A 203 -10.47 41.50 27.92
N ALA A 204 -9.59 42.09 28.74
CA ALA A 204 -10.04 42.99 29.80
C ALA A 204 -10.70 44.20 29.14
N ARG A 205 -11.93 44.44 29.53
CA ARG A 205 -12.63 45.73 29.26
C ARG A 205 -11.83 46.82 29.95
N VAL A 206 -11.36 47.80 29.18
CA VAL A 206 -10.98 49.11 29.69
C VAL A 206 -12.09 50.05 29.31
N ILE A 207 -12.58 50.77 30.31
CA ILE A 207 -13.59 51.80 30.33
C ILE A 207 -13.22 52.97 29.43
#